data_36bb05ace93b0b943bd02c258fbe2e2d
#
_entry.id   36bb05ace93b0b943bd02c258fbe2e2d
#
_cell.length_a   1.000
_cell.length_b   1.000
_cell.length_c   1.000
_cell.angle_alpha   90.00
_cell.angle_beta   90.00
_cell.angle_gamma   90.00
#
_symmetry.space_group_name_H-M   'P 1'
#
loop_
_entity.id
_entity.type
_entity.pdbx_description
1 polymer ?
#
loop_
_entity_poly.entity_id
_entity_poly.type
_entity_poly.pdbx_seq_one_letter_code
_entity_poly.pdbx_strand_id
1 'polypeptide(L)'
;MLQLDKVCVSFRSERQDKIFGHTRQQVLFDVSLKVKKGTCLGILGESGSGKSTMGRVICGLLKPDTGEVMIDGTSVYASRKGRKELQNKLSVVFQDYTTSANPRFRVSDVIKEGLFVRQRREKEKLQYEKEIKKLLELVGLSEDFADRFPHELSGGQLQRVCIARAVACNPQIVLFDEAISSLDAHTQVQIMDLLLELKEKLQLTYIFITHDLTSITYLCDDVLFLYQGHVTEYLPVDKISQTKDQYARK
;
A
#
# COMPACT_ATOMS: atom_id res chain seq x y z
N MET A 1 -1.70 1.04 15.98
CA MET A 1 -0.61 1.39 15.05
C MET A 1 -1.04 2.48 14.07
N LEU A 2 -1.83 2.19 13.05
CA LEU A 2 -2.45 3.19 12.16
C LEU A 2 -3.95 3.25 12.43
N GLN A 3 -4.53 4.45 12.49
CA GLN A 3 -5.96 4.66 12.71
C GLN A 3 -6.46 5.81 11.86
N LEU A 4 -7.62 5.63 11.24
CA LEU A 4 -8.43 6.67 10.63
C LEU A 4 -9.66 6.87 11.52
N ASP A 5 -10.05 8.12 11.74
CA ASP A 5 -11.25 8.47 12.49
C ASP A 5 -12.07 9.49 11.72
N LYS A 6 -13.28 9.07 11.30
CA LYS A 6 -14.28 9.86 10.56
C LYS A 6 -13.71 10.67 9.41
N VAL A 7 -12.87 10.03 8.61
CA VAL A 7 -12.19 10.65 7.48
C VAL A 7 -13.16 10.88 6.33
N CYS A 8 -13.27 12.14 5.89
CA CYS A 8 -14.00 12.53 4.69
C CYS A 8 -13.06 13.16 3.66
N VAL A 9 -13.31 12.87 2.39
CA VAL A 9 -12.56 13.44 1.27
C VAL A 9 -13.50 13.82 0.15
N SER A 10 -13.32 15.02 -0.41
CA SER A 10 -14.03 15.47 -1.61
C SER A 10 -13.09 16.14 -2.59
N PHE A 11 -13.41 16.05 -3.88
CA PHE A 11 -12.69 16.70 -4.97
C PHE A 11 -13.56 17.77 -5.63
N ARG A 12 -12.93 18.74 -6.27
CA ARG A 12 -13.67 19.69 -7.12
C ARG A 12 -14.22 18.94 -8.30
N SER A 13 -15.54 19.09 -8.57
CA SER A 13 -16.18 18.54 -9.75
C SER A 13 -15.72 19.32 -11.00
N GLU A 14 -15.37 18.61 -12.06
CA GLU A 14 -15.07 19.22 -13.36
C GLU A 14 -16.33 19.72 -14.09
N ARG A 15 -17.52 19.29 -13.64
CA ARG A 15 -18.79 19.76 -14.22
C ARG A 15 -19.09 21.18 -13.74
N GLN A 16 -18.95 22.14 -14.64
CA GLN A 16 -19.34 23.53 -14.44
C GLN A 16 -20.86 23.67 -14.64
N ASP A 17 -21.66 23.23 -13.68
CA ASP A 17 -23.11 23.45 -13.73
C ASP A 17 -23.54 24.82 -13.15
N LYS A 18 -22.57 25.64 -12.69
CA LYS A 18 -22.85 26.99 -12.17
C LYS A 18 -21.80 27.97 -12.64
N ILE A 19 -22.26 29.16 -13.08
CA ILE A 19 -21.44 30.29 -13.50
C ILE A 19 -20.58 30.82 -12.33
N PHE A 20 -21.02 30.61 -11.10
CA PHE A 20 -20.28 30.94 -9.87
C PHE A 20 -20.40 29.77 -8.88
N GLY A 21 -19.25 29.19 -8.52
CA GLY A 21 -19.15 28.17 -7.49
C GLY A 21 -18.66 26.82 -8.04
N HIS A 22 -17.75 26.17 -7.31
CA HIS A 22 -17.27 24.82 -7.63
C HIS A 22 -18.10 23.83 -6.80
N THR A 23 -18.81 22.93 -7.49
CA THR A 23 -19.41 21.75 -6.84
C THR A 23 -18.28 20.83 -6.37
N ARG A 24 -18.36 20.35 -5.14
CA ARG A 24 -17.45 19.30 -4.63
C ARG A 24 -18.16 17.95 -4.68
N GLN A 25 -17.47 16.96 -5.19
CA GLN A 25 -17.92 15.58 -5.19
C GLN A 25 -17.24 14.86 -4.03
N GLN A 26 -18.01 14.42 -3.05
CA GLN A 26 -17.49 13.64 -1.94
C GLN A 26 -17.19 12.21 -2.42
N VAL A 27 -16.05 11.67 -1.98
CA VAL A 27 -15.52 10.37 -2.38
C VAL A 27 -15.36 9.43 -1.18
N LEU A 28 -15.04 9.96 0.01
CA LEU A 28 -15.00 9.20 1.25
C LEU A 28 -15.93 9.85 2.27
N PHE A 29 -16.69 9.03 2.98
CA PHE A 29 -17.71 9.46 3.94
C PHE A 29 -17.46 8.79 5.30
N ASP A 30 -17.04 9.57 6.29
CA ASP A 30 -16.85 9.16 7.70
C ASP A 30 -16.10 7.84 7.88
N VAL A 31 -15.05 7.63 7.04
CA VAL A 31 -14.27 6.39 7.06
C VAL A 31 -13.49 6.27 8.35
N SER A 32 -13.75 5.21 9.11
CA SER A 32 -13.04 4.87 10.32
C SER A 32 -12.49 3.45 10.23
N LEU A 33 -11.20 3.28 10.55
CA LEU A 33 -10.54 1.97 10.61
C LEU A 33 -9.36 1.99 11.57
N LYS A 34 -8.95 0.80 12.00
CA LYS A 34 -7.77 0.61 12.84
C LYS A 34 -6.97 -0.59 12.37
N VAL A 35 -5.71 -0.36 12.04
CA VAL A 35 -4.76 -1.41 11.63
C VAL A 35 -3.95 -1.85 12.84
N LYS A 36 -3.98 -3.14 13.16
CA LYS A 36 -3.20 -3.75 14.24
C LYS A 36 -1.77 -4.04 13.75
N LYS A 37 -0.81 -4.01 14.65
CA LYS A 37 0.58 -4.35 14.33
C LYS A 37 0.71 -5.84 13.99
N GLY A 38 1.44 -6.16 12.92
CA GLY A 38 1.71 -7.53 12.50
C GLY A 38 0.56 -8.21 11.74
N THR A 39 -0.57 -7.48 11.50
CA THR A 39 -1.70 -8.02 10.74
C THR A 39 -1.70 -7.50 9.29
N CYS A 40 -2.43 -8.19 8.43
CA CYS A 40 -2.77 -7.74 7.09
C CYS A 40 -4.25 -7.32 7.06
N LEU A 41 -4.51 -6.03 6.81
CA LEU A 41 -5.85 -5.51 6.56
C LEU A 41 -6.09 -5.44 5.06
N GLY A 42 -7.06 -6.20 4.57
CA GLY A 42 -7.57 -6.09 3.21
C GLY A 42 -8.61 -4.98 3.08
N ILE A 43 -8.52 -4.18 2.02
CA ILE A 43 -9.52 -3.17 1.65
C ILE A 43 -10.11 -3.58 0.31
N LEU A 44 -11.32 -4.11 0.35
CA LEU A 44 -12.03 -4.63 -0.81
C LEU A 44 -13.12 -3.66 -1.28
N GLY A 45 -13.26 -3.51 -2.59
CA GLY A 45 -14.33 -2.68 -3.18
C GLY A 45 -14.23 -2.62 -4.70
N GLU A 46 -15.30 -2.24 -5.37
CA GLU A 46 -15.35 -2.06 -6.82
C GLU A 46 -14.49 -0.88 -7.29
N SER A 47 -14.23 -0.82 -8.60
CA SER A 47 -13.62 0.36 -9.21
C SER A 47 -14.46 1.61 -8.92
N GLY A 48 -13.81 2.71 -8.51
CA GLY A 48 -14.51 3.95 -8.15
C GLY A 48 -15.09 3.98 -6.72
N SER A 49 -14.97 2.92 -5.91
CA SER A 49 -15.46 2.92 -4.52
C SER A 49 -14.72 3.84 -3.56
N GLY A 50 -13.56 4.40 -3.96
CA GLY A 50 -12.75 5.29 -3.12
C GLY A 50 -11.47 4.66 -2.56
N LYS A 51 -11.14 3.40 -2.90
CA LYS A 51 -9.96 2.66 -2.38
C LYS A 51 -8.64 3.42 -2.57
N SER A 52 -8.34 3.83 -3.80
CA SER A 52 -7.09 4.56 -4.08
C SER A 52 -7.05 5.94 -3.42
N THR A 53 -8.21 6.58 -3.23
CA THR A 53 -8.32 7.83 -2.44
C THR A 53 -7.97 7.55 -0.99
N MET A 54 -8.50 6.47 -0.42
CA MET A 54 -8.18 6.05 0.95
C MET A 54 -6.69 5.68 1.08
N GLY A 55 -6.14 4.95 0.12
CA GLY A 55 -4.69 4.65 0.07
C GLY A 55 -3.85 5.93 0.09
N ARG A 56 -4.18 6.94 -0.70
CA ARG A 56 -3.47 8.24 -0.71
C ARG A 56 -3.59 8.97 0.63
N VAL A 57 -4.73 8.89 1.31
CA VAL A 57 -4.90 9.46 2.66
C VAL A 57 -4.03 8.72 3.66
N ILE A 58 -4.02 7.40 3.63
CA ILE A 58 -3.19 6.55 4.50
C ILE A 58 -1.71 6.85 4.30
N CYS A 59 -1.27 7.04 3.06
CA CYS A 59 0.13 7.32 2.72
C CYS A 59 0.58 8.76 3.03
N GLY A 60 -0.33 9.63 3.49
CA GLY A 60 0.01 11.05 3.73
C GLY A 60 0.11 11.89 2.46
N LEU A 61 -0.30 11.35 1.31
CA LEU A 61 -0.28 12.03 0.00
C LEU A 61 -1.49 12.93 -0.23
N LEU A 62 -2.61 12.64 0.45
CA LEU A 62 -3.85 13.41 0.36
C LEU A 62 -4.37 13.72 1.76
N LYS A 63 -4.43 15.02 2.09
CA LYS A 63 -5.01 15.46 3.37
C LYS A 63 -6.55 15.34 3.30
N PRO A 64 -7.21 14.72 4.29
CA PRO A 64 -8.67 14.67 4.36
C PRO A 64 -9.27 16.07 4.58
N ASP A 65 -10.52 16.26 4.16
CA ASP A 65 -11.28 17.50 4.43
C ASP A 65 -11.66 17.58 5.91
N THR A 66 -12.10 16.45 6.50
CA THR A 66 -12.42 16.29 7.91
C THR A 66 -11.94 14.94 8.42
N GLY A 67 -11.98 14.75 9.74
CA GLY A 67 -11.47 13.53 10.39
C GLY A 67 -9.97 13.56 10.60
N GLU A 68 -9.44 12.47 11.11
CA GLU A 68 -8.04 12.40 11.52
C GLU A 68 -7.39 11.08 11.08
N VAL A 69 -6.10 11.16 10.73
CA VAL A 69 -5.23 10.00 10.53
C VAL A 69 -4.16 10.03 11.59
N MET A 70 -4.03 8.95 12.33
CA MET A 70 -3.06 8.81 13.42
C MET A 70 -2.13 7.63 13.17
N ILE A 71 -0.85 7.83 13.49
CA ILE A 71 0.14 6.75 13.56
C ILE A 71 0.75 6.76 14.97
N ASP A 72 0.61 5.64 15.69
CA ASP A 72 1.02 5.46 17.09
C ASP A 72 0.56 6.63 17.99
N GLY A 73 -0.70 7.06 17.81
CA GLY A 73 -1.30 8.15 18.57
C GLY A 73 -0.87 9.55 18.14
N THR A 74 -0.02 9.68 17.12
CA THR A 74 0.41 10.98 16.58
C THR A 74 -0.39 11.31 15.31
N SER A 75 -1.03 12.49 15.30
CA SER A 75 -1.77 12.99 14.13
C SER A 75 -0.82 13.26 12.96
N VAL A 76 -1.14 12.64 11.81
CA VAL A 76 -0.31 12.71 10.59
C VAL A 76 -0.35 14.10 9.97
N TYR A 77 -1.52 14.74 9.98
CA TYR A 77 -1.74 15.99 9.25
C TYR A 77 -1.68 17.25 10.11
N ALA A 78 -1.65 17.11 11.44
CA ALA A 78 -1.58 18.26 12.34
C ALA A 78 -0.18 18.89 12.39
N SER A 79 0.89 18.14 12.06
CA SER A 79 2.26 18.62 12.19
C SER A 79 3.24 17.98 11.21
N ARG A 80 4.38 18.66 10.97
CA ARG A 80 5.50 18.05 10.23
C ARG A 80 6.04 16.79 10.91
N LYS A 81 5.97 16.72 12.24
CA LYS A 81 6.40 15.57 13.03
C LYS A 81 5.55 14.35 12.70
N GLY A 82 4.22 14.48 12.67
CA GLY A 82 3.32 13.36 12.33
C GLY A 82 3.53 12.84 10.92
N ARG A 83 3.70 13.74 9.92
CA ARG A 83 4.03 13.32 8.55
C ARG A 83 5.36 12.58 8.48
N LYS A 84 6.38 13.07 9.17
CA LYS A 84 7.70 12.41 9.21
C LYS A 84 7.62 11.05 9.89
N GLU A 85 6.82 10.94 10.94
CA GLU A 85 6.58 9.67 11.64
C GLU A 85 5.94 8.65 10.69
N LEU A 86 4.92 9.04 9.93
CA LEU A 86 4.31 8.18 8.91
C LEU A 86 5.34 7.77 7.84
N GLN A 87 6.05 8.71 7.24
CA GLN A 87 7.07 8.45 6.21
C GLN A 87 8.20 7.54 6.68
N ASN A 88 8.51 7.55 7.97
CA ASN A 88 9.51 6.68 8.55
C ASN A 88 9.02 5.23 8.74
N LYS A 89 7.71 5.03 8.84
CA LYS A 89 7.11 3.73 9.18
C LYS A 89 6.38 3.06 8.04
N LEU A 90 5.93 3.82 7.04
CA LEU A 90 5.10 3.33 5.96
C LEU A 90 5.84 3.39 4.62
N SER A 91 5.77 2.30 3.88
CA SER A 91 6.19 2.21 2.48
C SER A 91 5.01 1.79 1.60
N VAL A 92 5.13 2.01 0.30
CA VAL A 92 4.03 1.76 -0.67
C VAL A 92 4.53 0.99 -1.86
N VAL A 93 3.73 0.02 -2.31
CA VAL A 93 3.86 -0.64 -3.61
C VAL A 93 2.61 -0.30 -4.41
N PHE A 94 2.77 0.45 -5.50
CA PHE A 94 1.68 0.91 -6.35
C PHE A 94 1.28 -0.12 -7.42
N GLN A 95 0.07 0.00 -7.93
CA GLN A 95 -0.52 -0.83 -8.98
C GLN A 95 0.34 -0.89 -10.24
N ASP A 96 0.81 0.26 -10.71
CA ASP A 96 1.65 0.33 -11.90
C ASP A 96 3.13 0.24 -11.53
N TYR A 97 3.62 -1.00 -11.44
CA TYR A 97 5.03 -1.27 -11.17
C TYR A 97 5.93 -0.84 -12.34
N THR A 98 5.39 -0.76 -13.57
CA THR A 98 6.18 -0.40 -14.77
C THR A 98 6.54 1.09 -14.78
N THR A 99 5.62 1.95 -14.37
CA THR A 99 5.87 3.40 -14.25
C THR A 99 6.47 3.78 -12.90
N SER A 100 6.33 2.94 -11.88
CA SER A 100 6.89 3.21 -10.54
C SER A 100 8.41 3.02 -10.47
N ALA A 101 9.01 2.26 -11.37
CA ALA A 101 10.45 2.11 -11.52
C ALA A 101 10.95 2.96 -12.69
N ASN A 102 11.95 3.80 -12.48
CA ASN A 102 12.55 4.57 -13.57
C ASN A 102 13.16 3.62 -14.62
N PRO A 103 12.70 3.61 -15.89
CA PRO A 103 13.15 2.66 -16.90
C PRO A 103 14.63 2.81 -17.27
N ARG A 104 15.26 3.93 -16.91
CA ARG A 104 16.69 4.21 -17.13
C ARG A 104 17.58 3.79 -15.97
N PHE A 105 16.99 3.35 -14.87
CA PHE A 105 17.72 2.86 -13.70
C PHE A 105 17.97 1.35 -13.82
N ARG A 106 19.11 0.89 -13.33
CA ARG A 106 19.31 -0.55 -13.08
C ARG A 106 18.49 -0.98 -11.87
N VAL A 107 18.20 -2.25 -11.75
CA VAL A 107 17.55 -2.85 -10.59
C VAL A 107 18.23 -2.43 -9.28
N SER A 108 19.57 -2.44 -9.26
CA SER A 108 20.33 -1.95 -8.11
C SER A 108 20.01 -0.50 -7.76
N ASP A 109 19.82 0.38 -8.75
CA ASP A 109 19.52 1.79 -8.50
C ASP A 109 18.07 1.97 -8.00
N VAL A 110 17.13 1.18 -8.53
CA VAL A 110 15.74 1.15 -8.02
C VAL A 110 15.72 0.75 -6.55
N ILE A 111 16.46 -0.29 -6.15
CA ILE A 111 16.52 -0.73 -4.74
C ILE A 111 17.25 0.29 -3.86
N LYS A 112 18.28 0.96 -4.40
CA LYS A 112 19.02 2.03 -3.68
C LYS A 112 18.13 3.18 -3.24
N GLU A 113 17.02 3.47 -3.93
CA GLU A 113 16.08 4.51 -3.49
C GLU A 113 15.57 4.23 -2.06
N GLY A 114 15.17 2.98 -1.77
CA GLY A 114 14.73 2.57 -0.43
C GLY A 114 15.88 2.58 0.60
N LEU A 115 17.05 2.08 0.21
CA LEU A 115 18.25 2.09 1.08
C LEU A 115 18.70 3.50 1.42
N PHE A 116 18.61 4.44 0.49
CA PHE A 116 18.92 5.86 0.73
C PHE A 116 18.01 6.47 1.79
N VAL A 117 16.69 6.18 1.73
CA VAL A 117 15.73 6.62 2.75
C VAL A 117 16.11 6.05 4.11
N ARG A 118 16.40 4.75 4.18
CA ARG A 118 16.84 4.07 5.41
C ARG A 118 18.12 4.70 5.98
N GLN A 119 19.15 4.87 5.16
CA GLN A 119 20.43 5.45 5.57
C GLN A 119 20.27 6.87 6.16
N ARG A 120 19.45 7.71 5.52
CA ARG A 120 19.17 9.07 6.04
C ARG A 120 18.40 9.07 7.36
N ARG A 121 17.50 8.10 7.54
CA ARG A 121 16.72 7.97 8.77
C ARG A 121 17.55 7.46 9.94
N GLU A 122 18.32 6.40 9.69
CA GLU A 122 19.09 5.69 10.73
C GLU A 122 20.45 6.38 11.00
N LYS A 123 20.88 7.28 10.09
CA LYS A 123 22.17 7.98 10.13
C LYS A 123 23.37 7.02 10.15
N GLU A 124 23.17 5.83 9.61
CA GLU A 124 24.16 4.76 9.51
C GLU A 124 24.64 4.62 8.07
N LYS A 125 25.95 4.44 7.88
CA LYS A 125 26.50 4.21 6.54
C LYS A 125 26.24 2.78 6.10
N LEU A 126 25.41 2.59 5.07
CA LEU A 126 25.08 1.29 4.52
C LEU A 126 26.09 0.87 3.45
N GLN A 127 26.40 -0.42 3.40
CA GLN A 127 27.13 -1.04 2.30
C GLN A 127 26.12 -1.47 1.22
N TYR A 128 25.82 -0.58 0.28
CA TYR A 128 24.74 -0.76 -0.68
C TYR A 128 24.80 -2.09 -1.45
N GLU A 129 25.95 -2.48 -1.97
CA GLU A 129 26.13 -3.73 -2.71
C GLU A 129 25.69 -4.95 -1.89
N LYS A 130 26.16 -5.03 -0.64
CA LYS A 130 25.81 -6.12 0.28
C LYS A 130 24.30 -6.12 0.63
N GLU A 131 23.72 -4.94 0.85
CA GLU A 131 22.28 -4.82 1.16
C GLU A 131 21.43 -5.14 -0.06
N ILE A 132 21.81 -4.72 -1.28
CA ILE A 132 21.10 -5.05 -2.52
C ILE A 132 21.10 -6.55 -2.76
N LYS A 133 22.24 -7.22 -2.61
CA LYS A 133 22.31 -8.67 -2.73
C LYS A 133 21.34 -9.38 -1.79
N LYS A 134 21.34 -9.01 -0.50
CA LYS A 134 20.40 -9.56 0.48
C LYS A 134 18.94 -9.31 0.11
N LEU A 135 18.62 -8.12 -0.40
CA LEU A 135 17.25 -7.75 -0.77
C LEU A 135 16.79 -8.51 -2.02
N LEU A 136 17.66 -8.74 -3.00
CA LEU A 136 17.36 -9.58 -4.15
C LEU A 136 17.10 -11.03 -3.73
N GLU A 137 17.99 -11.61 -2.92
CA GLU A 137 17.82 -12.95 -2.35
C GLU A 137 16.50 -13.06 -1.56
N LEU A 138 16.18 -12.03 -0.76
CA LEU A 138 14.97 -11.96 0.06
C LEU A 138 13.67 -12.01 -0.78
N VAL A 139 13.69 -11.46 -1.99
CA VAL A 139 12.55 -11.51 -2.91
C VAL A 139 12.65 -12.63 -3.95
N GLY A 140 13.60 -13.57 -3.78
CA GLY A 140 13.76 -14.73 -4.66
C GLY A 140 14.34 -14.40 -6.02
N LEU A 141 15.18 -13.36 -6.12
CA LEU A 141 15.96 -13.02 -7.32
C LEU A 141 17.45 -13.24 -7.08
N SER A 142 18.15 -13.71 -8.12
CA SER A 142 19.62 -13.85 -8.05
C SER A 142 20.32 -12.49 -8.12
N GLU A 143 21.56 -12.44 -7.66
CA GLU A 143 22.41 -11.23 -7.67
C GLU A 143 22.57 -10.63 -9.08
N ASP A 144 22.57 -11.47 -10.12
CA ASP A 144 22.71 -11.06 -11.53
C ASP A 144 21.63 -10.08 -11.99
N PHE A 145 20.49 -10.02 -11.29
CA PHE A 145 19.44 -9.06 -11.58
C PHE A 145 19.84 -7.62 -11.25
N ALA A 146 20.82 -7.40 -10.39
CA ALA A 146 21.24 -6.07 -9.96
C ALA A 146 21.61 -5.13 -11.12
N ASP A 147 22.21 -5.69 -12.17
CA ASP A 147 22.69 -4.94 -13.34
C ASP A 147 21.68 -4.81 -14.48
N ARG A 148 20.55 -5.53 -14.41
CA ARG A 148 19.49 -5.47 -15.41
C ARG A 148 18.67 -4.19 -15.31
N PHE A 149 18.03 -3.84 -16.42
CA PHE A 149 17.07 -2.73 -16.48
C PHE A 149 15.62 -3.25 -16.30
N PRO A 150 14.66 -2.41 -15.86
CA PRO A 150 13.26 -2.79 -15.69
C PRO A 150 12.62 -3.45 -16.92
N HIS A 151 12.97 -3.00 -18.13
CA HIS A 151 12.44 -3.54 -19.38
C HIS A 151 12.99 -4.93 -19.77
N GLU A 152 14.03 -5.40 -19.08
CA GLU A 152 14.60 -6.74 -19.27
C GLU A 152 13.98 -7.79 -18.32
N LEU A 153 13.04 -7.37 -17.46
CA LEU A 153 12.40 -8.22 -16.46
C LEU A 153 10.97 -8.59 -16.90
N SER A 154 10.53 -9.79 -16.50
CA SER A 154 9.10 -10.12 -16.54
C SER A 154 8.33 -9.28 -15.52
N GLY A 155 6.99 -9.19 -15.68
CA GLY A 155 6.13 -8.45 -14.75
C GLY A 155 6.31 -8.89 -13.30
N GLY A 156 6.32 -10.21 -13.05
CA GLY A 156 6.53 -10.75 -11.70
C GLY A 156 7.94 -10.47 -11.14
N GLN A 157 8.97 -10.48 -11.99
CA GLN A 157 10.34 -10.12 -11.58
C GLN A 157 10.43 -8.64 -11.22
N LEU A 158 9.86 -7.75 -12.04
CA LEU A 158 9.83 -6.32 -11.76
C LEU A 158 9.02 -6.01 -10.51
N GLN A 159 7.90 -6.72 -10.29
CA GLN A 159 7.12 -6.60 -9.06
C GLN A 159 7.95 -6.98 -7.82
N ARG A 160 8.74 -8.05 -7.87
CA ARG A 160 9.67 -8.44 -6.80
C ARG A 160 10.70 -7.35 -6.52
N VAL A 161 11.21 -6.68 -7.55
CA VAL A 161 12.12 -5.52 -7.41
C VAL A 161 11.41 -4.36 -6.71
N CYS A 162 10.16 -4.05 -7.07
CA CYS A 162 9.38 -3.00 -6.40
C CYS A 162 9.11 -3.33 -4.92
N ILE A 163 8.85 -4.61 -4.61
CA ILE A 163 8.73 -5.09 -3.23
C ILE A 163 10.07 -4.95 -2.49
N ALA A 164 11.20 -5.36 -3.11
CA ALA A 164 12.53 -5.19 -2.53
C ALA A 164 12.82 -3.72 -2.21
N ARG A 165 12.52 -2.78 -3.11
CA ARG A 165 12.62 -1.34 -2.88
C ARG A 165 11.78 -0.89 -1.69
N ALA A 166 10.54 -1.38 -1.59
CA ALA A 166 9.62 -1.01 -0.52
C ALA A 166 10.11 -1.50 0.86
N VAL A 167 10.66 -2.71 0.95
CA VAL A 167 11.20 -3.24 2.23
C VAL A 167 12.62 -2.74 2.54
N ALA A 168 13.35 -2.26 1.54
CA ALA A 168 14.71 -1.70 1.70
C ALA A 168 14.77 -0.53 2.69
N CYS A 169 13.70 0.26 2.78
CA CYS A 169 13.62 1.35 3.76
C CYS A 169 13.30 0.87 5.18
N ASN A 170 13.23 -0.45 5.43
CA ASN A 170 12.91 -1.04 6.74
C ASN A 170 11.63 -0.45 7.36
N PRO A 171 10.48 -0.57 6.67
CA PRO A 171 9.21 -0.02 7.14
C PRO A 171 8.60 -0.90 8.23
N GLN A 172 7.59 -0.38 8.94
CA GLN A 172 6.73 -1.15 9.82
C GLN A 172 5.41 -1.52 9.14
N ILE A 173 4.98 -0.69 8.17
CA ILE A 173 3.76 -0.87 7.40
C ILE A 173 4.12 -0.84 5.91
N VAL A 174 3.56 -1.77 5.13
CA VAL A 174 3.59 -1.71 3.67
C VAL A 174 2.16 -1.65 3.16
N LEU A 175 1.86 -0.63 2.38
CA LEU A 175 0.60 -0.52 1.66
C LEU A 175 0.80 -1.04 0.23
N PHE A 176 -0.04 -1.98 -0.17
CA PHE A 176 -0.12 -2.50 -1.54
C PHE A 176 -1.41 -1.96 -2.18
N ASP A 177 -1.28 -1.12 -3.20
CA ASP A 177 -2.43 -0.56 -3.93
C ASP A 177 -2.57 -1.28 -5.27
N GLU A 178 -3.47 -2.26 -5.33
CA GLU A 178 -3.72 -3.16 -6.48
C GLU A 178 -2.44 -3.78 -7.08
N ALA A 179 -1.44 -4.02 -6.23
CA ALA A 179 -0.06 -4.30 -6.62
C ALA A 179 0.14 -5.63 -7.39
N ILE A 180 -0.84 -6.54 -7.40
CA ILE A 180 -0.75 -7.83 -8.10
C ILE A 180 -1.80 -8.01 -9.20
N SER A 181 -2.72 -7.05 -9.38
CA SER A 181 -3.90 -7.20 -10.24
C SER A 181 -3.57 -7.36 -11.74
N SER A 182 -2.42 -6.88 -12.18
CA SER A 182 -1.97 -6.94 -13.58
C SER A 182 -1.10 -8.16 -13.91
N LEU A 183 -0.86 -9.04 -12.94
CA LEU A 183 -0.08 -10.27 -13.09
C LEU A 183 -0.99 -11.46 -13.45
N ASP A 184 -0.45 -12.45 -14.12
CA ASP A 184 -1.15 -13.72 -14.33
C ASP A 184 -1.36 -14.48 -13.00
N ALA A 185 -2.37 -15.37 -12.96
CA ALA A 185 -2.80 -16.04 -11.74
C ALA A 185 -1.67 -16.83 -11.03
N HIS A 186 -0.79 -17.48 -11.81
CA HIS A 186 0.32 -18.24 -11.24
C HIS A 186 1.33 -17.31 -10.55
N THR A 187 1.69 -16.21 -11.22
CA THR A 187 2.59 -15.19 -10.68
C THR A 187 1.98 -14.48 -9.47
N GLN A 188 0.65 -14.24 -9.48
CA GLN A 188 -0.05 -13.68 -8.31
C GLN A 188 0.15 -14.53 -7.06
N VAL A 189 -0.06 -15.85 -7.17
CA VAL A 189 0.14 -16.79 -6.04
C VAL A 189 1.59 -16.72 -5.54
N GLN A 190 2.57 -16.77 -6.44
CA GLN A 190 3.99 -16.68 -6.06
C GLN A 190 4.34 -15.37 -5.35
N ILE A 191 3.72 -14.26 -5.73
CA ILE A 191 3.93 -12.98 -5.04
C ILE A 191 3.23 -12.99 -3.69
N MET A 192 2.02 -13.54 -3.57
CA MET A 192 1.32 -13.64 -2.28
C MET A 192 2.09 -14.51 -1.29
N ASP A 193 2.64 -15.65 -1.71
CA ASP A 193 3.53 -16.49 -0.88
C ASP A 193 4.75 -15.70 -0.38
N LEU A 194 5.41 -14.98 -1.29
CA LEU A 194 6.51 -14.09 -0.94
C LEU A 194 6.09 -13.05 0.10
N LEU A 195 4.91 -12.42 -0.05
CA LEU A 195 4.43 -11.42 0.91
C LEU A 195 4.15 -12.03 2.29
N LEU A 196 3.63 -13.26 2.36
CA LEU A 196 3.46 -13.98 3.63
C LEU A 196 4.81 -14.22 4.32
N GLU A 197 5.79 -14.73 3.58
CA GLU A 197 7.14 -14.94 4.12
C GLU A 197 7.79 -13.63 4.62
N LEU A 198 7.67 -12.55 3.84
CA LEU A 198 8.21 -11.24 4.21
C LEU A 198 7.52 -10.66 5.44
N LYS A 199 6.18 -10.83 5.54
CA LYS A 199 5.40 -10.40 6.71
C LYS A 199 5.94 -11.04 7.99
N GLU A 200 6.18 -12.34 7.97
CA GLU A 200 6.70 -13.08 9.12
C GLU A 200 8.15 -12.75 9.42
N LYS A 201 9.05 -12.83 8.42
CA LYS A 201 10.49 -12.59 8.59
C LYS A 201 10.81 -11.18 9.08
N LEU A 202 10.09 -10.18 8.57
CA LEU A 202 10.35 -8.76 8.85
C LEU A 202 9.36 -8.15 9.85
N GLN A 203 8.43 -8.95 10.38
CA GLN A 203 7.38 -8.52 11.33
C GLN A 203 6.57 -7.33 10.80
N LEU A 204 6.20 -7.39 9.52
CA LEU A 204 5.52 -6.31 8.81
C LEU A 204 4.02 -6.30 9.10
N THR A 205 3.45 -5.11 8.99
CA THR A 205 2.00 -4.89 8.96
C THR A 205 1.62 -4.54 7.53
N TYR A 206 0.57 -5.16 6.99
CA TYR A 206 0.14 -4.89 5.62
C TYR A 206 -1.21 -4.18 5.56
N ILE A 207 -1.35 -3.31 4.58
CA ILE A 207 -2.63 -2.79 4.10
C ILE A 207 -2.70 -3.17 2.63
N PHE A 208 -3.64 -4.04 2.28
CA PHE A 208 -3.75 -4.64 0.96
C PHE A 208 -5.04 -4.17 0.28
N ILE A 209 -4.91 -3.28 -0.69
CA ILE A 209 -6.03 -2.73 -1.46
C ILE A 209 -6.19 -3.54 -2.73
N THR A 210 -7.38 -4.09 -2.95
CA THR A 210 -7.71 -4.87 -4.15
C THR A 210 -9.22 -4.88 -4.42
N HIS A 211 -9.62 -5.35 -5.59
CA HIS A 211 -10.99 -5.72 -5.93
C HIS A 211 -11.19 -7.24 -5.97
N ASP A 212 -10.13 -8.02 -5.72
CA ASP A 212 -10.16 -9.49 -5.76
C ASP A 212 -10.28 -10.09 -4.36
N LEU A 213 -11.41 -10.76 -4.11
CA LEU A 213 -11.71 -11.43 -2.86
C LEU A 213 -10.77 -12.62 -2.60
N THR A 214 -10.31 -13.29 -3.66
CA THR A 214 -9.42 -14.45 -3.54
C THR A 214 -8.09 -14.04 -2.91
N SER A 215 -7.51 -12.94 -3.37
CA SER A 215 -6.29 -12.38 -2.79
C SER A 215 -6.47 -11.98 -1.32
N ILE A 216 -7.64 -11.40 -0.96
CA ILE A 216 -7.97 -11.05 0.43
C ILE A 216 -8.00 -12.29 1.31
N THR A 217 -8.72 -13.34 0.88
CA THR A 217 -8.86 -14.57 1.67
C THR A 217 -7.55 -15.33 1.82
N TYR A 218 -6.63 -15.15 0.88
CA TYR A 218 -5.32 -15.79 0.90
C TYR A 218 -4.32 -15.08 1.84
N LEU A 219 -4.33 -13.73 1.83
CA LEU A 219 -3.24 -12.93 2.43
C LEU A 219 -3.63 -12.22 3.71
N CYS A 220 -4.92 -11.87 3.89
CA CYS A 220 -5.34 -10.93 4.92
C CYS A 220 -5.91 -11.59 6.17
N ASP A 221 -5.73 -10.95 7.32
CA ASP A 221 -6.32 -11.37 8.60
C ASP A 221 -7.72 -10.76 8.79
N ASP A 222 -7.87 -9.49 8.42
CA ASP A 222 -9.14 -8.74 8.49
C ASP A 222 -9.47 -8.16 7.11
N VAL A 223 -10.76 -7.98 6.81
CA VAL A 223 -11.24 -7.31 5.59
C VAL A 223 -12.18 -6.17 5.91
N LEU A 224 -12.01 -5.08 5.16
CA LEU A 224 -12.87 -3.91 5.15
C LEU A 224 -13.50 -3.78 3.75
N PHE A 225 -14.83 -3.76 3.70
CA PHE A 225 -15.58 -3.55 2.47
C PHE A 225 -15.85 -2.06 2.29
N LEU A 226 -15.45 -1.52 1.13
CA LEU A 226 -15.66 -0.13 0.76
C LEU A 226 -16.58 -0.04 -0.45
N TYR A 227 -17.75 0.58 -0.27
CA TYR A 227 -18.71 0.79 -1.33
C TYR A 227 -19.16 2.25 -1.38
N GLN A 228 -19.05 2.88 -2.55
CA GLN A 228 -19.41 4.29 -2.77
C GLN A 228 -18.87 5.26 -1.71
N GLY A 229 -17.64 5.04 -1.26
CA GLY A 229 -16.99 5.88 -0.26
C GLY A 229 -17.34 5.59 1.19
N HIS A 230 -18.21 4.62 1.45
CA HIS A 230 -18.60 4.19 2.79
C HIS A 230 -17.95 2.85 3.15
N VAL A 231 -17.54 2.72 4.42
CA VAL A 231 -17.22 1.41 4.99
C VAL A 231 -18.54 0.72 5.29
N THR A 232 -18.84 -0.35 4.57
CA THR A 232 -20.10 -1.09 4.73
C THR A 232 -19.96 -2.19 5.77
N GLU A 233 -18.78 -2.84 5.82
CA GLU A 233 -18.51 -3.86 6.82
C GLU A 233 -17.00 -3.96 7.10
N TYR A 234 -16.64 -4.37 8.32
CA TYR A 234 -15.28 -4.69 8.75
C TYR A 234 -15.33 -5.94 9.62
N LEU A 235 -14.66 -7.01 9.20
CA LEU A 235 -14.68 -8.30 9.89
C LEU A 235 -13.39 -9.11 9.65
N PRO A 236 -13.09 -10.08 10.51
CA PRO A 236 -12.05 -11.08 10.25
C PRO A 236 -12.35 -11.89 9.00
N VAL A 237 -11.31 -12.25 8.24
CA VAL A 237 -11.45 -12.98 6.97
C VAL A 237 -12.12 -14.35 7.15
N ASP A 238 -11.87 -15.06 8.27
CA ASP A 238 -12.53 -16.33 8.61
C ASP A 238 -14.05 -16.22 8.77
N LYS A 239 -14.58 -15.00 8.92
CA LYS A 239 -16.01 -14.69 9.08
C LYS A 239 -16.65 -14.10 7.84
N ILE A 240 -15.97 -14.05 6.70
CA ILE A 240 -16.52 -13.51 5.45
C ILE A 240 -17.85 -14.18 5.06
N SER A 241 -17.99 -15.49 5.26
CA SER A 241 -19.24 -16.21 4.98
C SER A 241 -20.44 -15.76 5.83
N GLN A 242 -20.19 -15.04 6.92
CA GLN A 242 -21.21 -14.53 7.84
C GLN A 242 -21.57 -13.05 7.58
N THR A 243 -21.02 -12.47 6.50
CA THR A 243 -21.28 -11.07 6.15
C THR A 243 -22.79 -10.79 6.05
N LYS A 244 -23.23 -9.65 6.58
CA LYS A 244 -24.62 -9.20 6.55
C LYS A 244 -24.87 -8.16 5.45
N ASP A 245 -23.83 -7.52 5.01
CA ASP A 245 -23.91 -6.49 3.98
C ASP A 245 -24.27 -7.09 2.61
N GLN A 246 -25.25 -6.49 1.93
CA GLN A 246 -25.71 -6.97 0.63
C GLN A 246 -24.63 -6.87 -0.47
N TYR A 247 -23.76 -5.87 -0.38
CA TYR A 247 -22.65 -5.70 -1.31
C TYR A 247 -21.57 -6.76 -1.10
N ALA A 248 -21.20 -7.03 0.16
CA ALA A 248 -20.20 -8.02 0.51
C ALA A 248 -20.66 -9.47 0.23
N ARG A 249 -21.96 -9.70 -0.01
CA ARG A 249 -22.54 -11.01 -0.38
C ARG A 249 -22.54 -11.29 -1.89
N LYS A 250 -22.28 -10.30 -2.73
CA LYS A 250 -22.20 -10.45 -4.19
C LYS A 250 -20.81 -10.84 -4.64
#